data_910f1c0ed5b7f8655eb85fe975b79e2f
#
_entry.id   910f1c0ed5b7f8655eb85fe975b79e2f
#
_cell.length_a   1.000
_cell.length_b   1.000
_cell.length_c   1.000
_cell.angle_alpha   90.00
_cell.angle_beta   90.00
_cell.angle_gamma   90.00
#
_symmetry.space_group_name_H-M   'P 1'
#
loop_
_entity.id
_entity.type
_entity.pdbx_description
1 polymer ?
#
loop_
_entity_poly.entity_id
_entity_poly.type
_entity_poly.pdbx_seq_one_letter_code
_entity_poly.pdbx_strand_id
1 'polypeptide(L)'
;QSGTNITIPQTNNYSIDDFSFITFSNLNSNSKEITNSNYISSQSNKSLDLNINLEINDNAEVEITVDQETGSYISGKGNGDLFMEIDSDGKFNIFGDFIATEGIYNFRNLALIDKKFKLKKGGTIVWDGDPLLAQMNIQASYEVPGGANPALLLDNPNFNKKIPTDVEIKLTGELTKPDSPEFEIFFPNTSSTVISEINYKLNDPEIRQLQAISLLTQGIFINEVSVSIEGV
;
A
#
# COMPACT_ATOMS: atom_id res chain seq x y z
N GLN A 1 -15.17 -17.32 -8.17
CA GLN A 1 -13.90 -17.33 -7.41
C GLN A 1 -14.18 -16.61 -6.10
N SER A 2 -14.06 -17.32 -4.98
CA SER A 2 -14.16 -16.73 -3.66
C SER A 2 -12.75 -16.19 -3.31
N GLY A 3 -12.56 -14.88 -3.33
CA GLY A 3 -11.38 -14.23 -2.80
C GLY A 3 -11.42 -14.29 -1.27
N THR A 4 -10.27 -14.52 -0.64
CA THR A 4 -10.11 -14.38 0.81
C THR A 4 -9.58 -12.98 1.07
N ASN A 5 -10.37 -12.14 1.73
CA ASN A 5 -9.92 -10.82 2.16
C ASN A 5 -9.45 -10.92 3.61
N ILE A 6 -8.21 -10.54 3.85
CA ILE A 6 -7.65 -10.41 5.19
C ILE A 6 -7.51 -8.92 5.47
N THR A 7 -8.31 -8.40 6.38
CA THR A 7 -8.21 -7.02 6.84
C THR A 7 -7.50 -6.99 8.18
N ILE A 8 -6.36 -6.33 8.27
CA ILE A 8 -5.63 -6.14 9.50
C ILE A 8 -6.19 -4.90 10.19
N PRO A 9 -6.84 -5.05 11.34
CA PRO A 9 -7.39 -3.92 12.07
C PRO A 9 -6.27 -3.06 12.66
N GLN A 10 -6.48 -1.75 12.74
CA GLN A 10 -5.44 -0.78 13.18
C GLN A 10 -5.53 -0.37 14.66
N THR A 11 -6.14 -1.16 15.51
CA THR A 11 -6.18 -0.90 16.96
C THR A 11 -5.76 -2.14 17.73
N ASN A 12 -4.87 -1.99 18.73
CA ASN A 12 -4.29 -3.08 19.50
C ASN A 12 -5.18 -3.61 20.65
N ASN A 13 -6.47 -3.25 20.71
CA ASN A 13 -7.41 -3.73 21.73
C ASN A 13 -8.55 -4.47 21.03
N TYR A 14 -8.34 -5.76 20.74
CA TYR A 14 -9.40 -6.60 20.21
C TYR A 14 -10.02 -7.42 21.34
N SER A 15 -11.36 -7.40 21.41
CA SER A 15 -12.09 -8.45 22.06
C SER A 15 -12.35 -9.58 21.08
N ILE A 16 -12.52 -10.81 21.57
CA ILE A 16 -12.86 -11.97 20.70
C ILE A 16 -14.14 -11.71 19.89
N ASP A 17 -15.00 -10.80 20.34
CA ASP A 17 -16.23 -10.40 19.65
C ASP A 17 -15.97 -9.54 18.41
N ASP A 18 -14.77 -8.94 18.25
CA ASP A 18 -14.39 -8.11 17.09
C ASP A 18 -13.97 -8.96 15.87
N PHE A 19 -13.73 -10.25 16.06
CA PHE A 19 -13.42 -11.19 14.97
C PHE A 19 -14.70 -11.71 14.30
N SER A 20 -15.49 -10.85 13.71
CA SER A 20 -16.74 -11.21 13.02
C SER A 20 -16.57 -12.14 11.81
N PHE A 21 -15.33 -12.40 11.38
CA PHE A 21 -15.02 -13.33 10.29
C PHE A 21 -14.94 -14.80 10.76
N ILE A 22 -14.90 -15.07 12.10
CA ILE A 22 -14.91 -16.44 12.62
C ILE A 22 -16.31 -16.75 13.11
N THR A 23 -17.09 -17.50 12.34
CA THR A 23 -18.39 -18.01 12.78
C THR A 23 -18.23 -19.44 13.25
N PHE A 24 -18.40 -19.67 14.55
CA PHE A 24 -18.46 -21.03 15.12
C PHE A 24 -19.86 -21.58 14.90
N SER A 25 -20.04 -22.53 13.96
CA SER A 25 -21.29 -23.28 13.83
C SER A 25 -21.32 -24.45 14.80
N ASN A 26 -22.18 -24.39 15.81
CA ASN A 26 -22.47 -25.55 16.67
C ASN A 26 -23.28 -26.59 15.89
N LEU A 27 -22.66 -27.68 15.52
CA LEU A 27 -23.28 -28.81 14.79
C LEU A 27 -24.14 -29.73 15.69
N ASN A 28 -24.66 -29.29 16.83
CA ASN A 28 -25.59 -30.09 17.63
C ASN A 28 -26.69 -29.23 18.26
N SER A 29 -27.71 -28.93 17.48
CA SER A 29 -28.98 -28.47 18.01
C SER A 29 -29.93 -29.65 18.22
N ASN A 30 -29.83 -30.29 19.35
CA ASN A 30 -30.94 -31.06 19.95
C ASN A 30 -30.74 -31.09 21.47
N SER A 31 -31.37 -30.16 22.19
CA SER A 31 -31.93 -30.45 23.49
C SER A 31 -32.63 -29.23 24.12
N LYS A 32 -33.90 -29.39 24.25
CA LYS A 32 -34.80 -28.99 25.33
C LYS A 32 -34.32 -27.93 26.34
N GLU A 33 -35.15 -26.89 26.43
CA GLU A 33 -35.25 -25.97 27.57
C GLU A 33 -35.13 -26.68 28.90
N ILE A 34 -34.23 -26.23 29.77
CA ILE A 34 -34.28 -26.45 31.19
C ILE A 34 -34.11 -25.10 31.89
N THR A 35 -35.18 -24.74 32.56
CA THR A 35 -35.31 -23.58 33.43
C THR A 35 -34.40 -23.63 34.66
N ASN A 36 -33.88 -22.44 35.02
CA ASN A 36 -33.46 -21.96 36.34
C ASN A 36 -32.62 -22.87 37.25
N SER A 37 -31.35 -22.53 37.35
CA SER A 37 -30.65 -22.54 38.65
C SER A 37 -29.53 -21.49 38.64
N ASN A 38 -29.54 -20.67 39.69
CA ASN A 38 -28.50 -19.69 40.01
C ASN A 38 -27.15 -20.39 40.22
N TYR A 39 -26.38 -20.49 39.15
CA TYR A 39 -24.96 -20.77 39.28
C TYR A 39 -24.23 -19.43 39.10
N ILE A 40 -23.61 -18.99 40.20
CA ILE A 40 -22.49 -18.05 40.12
C ILE A 40 -21.43 -18.78 39.28
N SER A 41 -21.48 -18.59 37.99
CA SER A 41 -20.39 -19.00 37.11
C SER A 41 -19.22 -18.09 37.44
N SER A 42 -18.25 -18.62 38.18
CA SER A 42 -16.90 -18.10 38.09
C SER A 42 -16.59 -18.11 36.58
N GLN A 43 -16.55 -16.93 35.97
CA GLN A 43 -16.00 -16.76 34.63
C GLN A 43 -14.55 -17.25 34.69
N SER A 44 -14.35 -18.53 34.38
CA SER A 44 -13.04 -18.96 33.93
C SER A 44 -12.87 -18.22 32.62
N ASN A 45 -12.08 -17.16 32.61
CA ASN A 45 -11.56 -16.59 31.40
C ASN A 45 -10.87 -17.72 30.65
N LYS A 46 -11.57 -18.32 29.69
CA LYS A 46 -10.96 -19.28 28.79
C LYS A 46 -10.11 -18.44 27.86
N SER A 47 -8.83 -18.30 28.21
CA SER A 47 -7.83 -17.77 27.31
C SER A 47 -7.78 -18.68 26.08
N LEU A 48 -7.88 -18.11 24.91
CA LEU A 48 -7.74 -18.80 23.64
C LEU A 48 -6.42 -18.39 23.02
N ASP A 49 -5.49 -19.31 22.94
CA ASP A 49 -4.28 -19.13 22.16
C ASP A 49 -4.54 -19.71 20.76
N LEU A 50 -4.42 -18.86 19.73
CA LEU A 50 -4.68 -19.25 18.35
C LEU A 50 -3.43 -19.02 17.52
N ASN A 51 -2.96 -20.09 16.86
CA ASN A 51 -1.81 -20.09 15.97
C ASN A 51 -2.26 -20.49 14.56
N ILE A 52 -1.97 -19.64 13.56
CA ILE A 52 -2.35 -19.86 12.17
C ILE A 52 -1.11 -19.75 11.29
N ASN A 53 -0.82 -20.80 10.51
CA ASN A 53 0.14 -20.74 9.42
C ASN A 53 -0.62 -20.46 8.11
N LEU A 54 -0.27 -19.39 7.43
CA LEU A 54 -0.88 -18.98 6.17
C LEU A 54 0.18 -18.98 5.07
N GLU A 55 0.06 -19.89 4.13
CA GLU A 55 0.82 -19.91 2.90
C GLU A 55 0.06 -19.13 1.81
N ILE A 56 0.66 -18.05 1.32
CA ILE A 56 0.12 -17.22 0.25
C ILE A 56 0.82 -17.59 -1.05
N ASN A 57 0.05 -17.84 -2.09
CA ASN A 57 0.55 -18.13 -3.42
C ASN A 57 -0.06 -17.21 -4.48
N ASP A 58 0.42 -17.28 -5.72
CA ASP A 58 0.00 -16.42 -6.84
C ASP A 58 -1.50 -16.47 -7.19
N ASN A 59 -2.27 -17.37 -6.59
CA ASN A 59 -3.74 -17.44 -6.78
C ASN A 59 -4.50 -16.57 -5.77
N ALA A 60 -3.85 -16.16 -4.68
CA ALA A 60 -4.44 -15.30 -3.67
C ALA A 60 -4.25 -13.83 -4.06
N GLU A 61 -5.29 -13.04 -3.92
CA GLU A 61 -5.22 -11.58 -4.00
C GLU A 61 -5.21 -11.01 -2.58
N VAL A 62 -4.25 -10.14 -2.32
CA VAL A 62 -4.06 -9.48 -1.02
C VAL A 62 -4.33 -7.99 -1.20
N GLU A 63 -5.13 -7.41 -0.31
CA GLU A 63 -5.33 -5.96 -0.24
C GLU A 63 -4.87 -5.45 1.11
N ILE A 64 -4.06 -4.41 1.10
CA ILE A 64 -3.45 -3.82 2.28
C ILE A 64 -3.66 -2.30 2.24
N THR A 65 -4.36 -1.75 3.22
CA THR A 65 -4.51 -0.30 3.39
C THR A 65 -3.18 0.28 3.89
N VAL A 66 -2.62 1.23 3.15
CA VAL A 66 -1.36 1.93 3.48
C VAL A 66 -1.65 3.20 4.26
N ASP A 67 -2.69 3.92 3.88
CA ASP A 67 -3.08 5.17 4.54
C ASP A 67 -4.61 5.22 4.63
N GLN A 68 -5.12 5.18 5.85
CA GLN A 68 -6.57 5.22 6.10
C GLN A 68 -7.18 6.61 5.89
N GLU A 69 -6.41 7.67 6.12
CA GLU A 69 -6.93 9.04 5.99
C GLU A 69 -7.18 9.37 4.52
N THR A 70 -6.26 8.99 3.65
CA THR A 70 -6.40 9.21 2.20
C THR A 70 -7.13 8.06 1.50
N GLY A 71 -7.18 6.87 2.11
CA GLY A 71 -7.70 5.65 1.52
C GLY A 71 -6.77 5.05 0.47
N SER A 72 -5.46 5.32 0.57
CA SER A 72 -4.45 4.69 -0.27
C SER A 72 -4.25 3.23 0.11
N TYR A 73 -4.19 2.33 -0.89
CA TYR A 73 -4.06 0.90 -0.67
C TYR A 73 -3.20 0.22 -1.74
N ILE A 74 -2.63 -0.91 -1.36
CA ILE A 74 -1.97 -1.85 -2.26
C ILE A 74 -2.88 -3.06 -2.45
N SER A 75 -3.14 -3.46 -3.69
CA SER A 75 -3.85 -4.69 -4.00
C SER A 75 -3.09 -5.46 -5.06
N GLY A 76 -2.89 -6.76 -4.84
CA GLY A 76 -2.14 -7.57 -5.78
C GLY A 76 -1.98 -9.01 -5.36
N LYS A 77 -1.20 -9.72 -6.17
CA LYS A 77 -0.84 -11.10 -5.93
C LYS A 77 0.64 -11.21 -5.56
N GLY A 78 0.98 -12.28 -4.88
CA GLY A 78 2.34 -12.54 -4.46
C GLY A 78 2.46 -13.86 -3.73
N ASN A 79 3.64 -14.08 -3.17
CA ASN A 79 3.96 -15.26 -2.40
C ASN A 79 4.41 -14.83 -1.00
N GLY A 80 4.11 -15.64 -0.01
CA GLY A 80 4.52 -15.38 1.37
C GLY A 80 4.11 -16.49 2.31
N ASP A 81 4.87 -16.62 3.37
CA ASP A 81 4.57 -17.51 4.49
C ASP A 81 4.39 -16.66 5.74
N LEU A 82 3.17 -16.62 6.27
CA LEU A 82 2.84 -15.84 7.44
C LEU A 82 2.47 -16.76 8.60
N PHE A 83 3.04 -16.47 9.76
CA PHE A 83 2.63 -17.05 11.03
C PHE A 83 1.90 -15.99 11.83
N MET A 84 0.65 -16.28 12.18
CA MET A 84 -0.21 -15.39 12.98
C MET A 84 -0.51 -16.04 14.31
N GLU A 85 -0.39 -15.28 15.39
CA GLU A 85 -0.74 -15.73 16.73
C GLU A 85 -1.63 -14.69 17.44
N ILE A 86 -2.60 -15.19 18.17
CA ILE A 86 -3.40 -14.41 19.11
C ILE A 86 -3.18 -15.06 20.46
N ASP A 87 -2.60 -14.33 21.40
CA ASP A 87 -2.36 -14.82 22.75
C ASP A 87 -3.61 -14.73 23.65
N SER A 88 -3.49 -15.28 24.84
CA SER A 88 -4.56 -15.31 25.84
C SER A 88 -5.02 -13.91 26.30
N ASP A 89 -4.24 -12.89 26.09
CA ASP A 89 -4.55 -11.49 26.40
C ASP A 89 -5.20 -10.77 25.22
N GLY A 90 -5.37 -11.47 24.08
CA GLY A 90 -5.94 -10.95 22.83
C GLY A 90 -4.96 -10.16 21.98
N LYS A 91 -3.65 -10.24 22.29
CA LYS A 91 -2.64 -9.59 21.47
C LYS A 91 -2.44 -10.37 20.18
N PHE A 92 -2.54 -9.67 19.05
CA PHE A 92 -2.36 -10.21 17.72
C PHE A 92 -0.98 -9.89 17.17
N ASN A 93 -0.22 -10.90 16.78
CA ASN A 93 1.08 -10.77 16.15
C ASN A 93 1.08 -11.48 14.80
N ILE A 94 1.86 -10.96 13.87
CA ILE A 94 2.16 -11.57 12.57
C ILE A 94 3.67 -11.62 12.40
N PHE A 95 4.16 -12.74 11.87
CA PHE A 95 5.55 -12.94 11.50
C PHE A 95 5.64 -13.49 10.09
N GLY A 96 6.64 -13.09 9.34
CA GLY A 96 6.87 -13.55 7.99
C GLY A 96 6.91 -12.43 6.97
N ASP A 97 6.90 -12.80 5.70
CA ASP A 97 7.02 -11.84 4.60
C ASP A 97 6.03 -12.14 3.48
N PHE A 98 5.69 -11.08 2.74
CA PHE A 98 4.94 -11.13 1.50
C PHE A 98 5.77 -10.47 0.40
N ILE A 99 5.90 -11.15 -0.74
CA ILE A 99 6.64 -10.67 -1.91
C ILE A 99 5.64 -10.51 -3.06
N ALA A 100 5.41 -9.26 -3.47
CA ALA A 100 4.50 -8.94 -4.56
C ALA A 100 5.04 -9.41 -5.92
N THR A 101 4.20 -10.07 -6.70
CA THR A 101 4.49 -10.48 -8.09
C THR A 101 3.80 -9.58 -9.12
N GLU A 102 2.59 -9.14 -8.83
CA GLU A 102 1.81 -8.20 -9.64
C GLU A 102 0.78 -7.48 -8.77
N GLY A 103 0.29 -6.34 -9.23
CA GLY A 103 -0.77 -5.61 -8.55
C GLY A 103 -0.77 -4.12 -8.83
N ILE A 104 -1.50 -3.39 -8.02
CA ILE A 104 -1.62 -1.94 -8.08
C ILE A 104 -1.37 -1.33 -6.70
N TYR A 105 -0.78 -0.16 -6.68
CA TYR A 105 -0.85 0.79 -5.58
C TYR A 105 -1.80 1.93 -5.99
N ASN A 106 -2.93 2.02 -5.30
CA ASN A 106 -3.84 3.15 -5.50
C ASN A 106 -3.40 4.31 -4.60
N PHE A 107 -2.68 5.25 -5.20
CA PHE A 107 -2.19 6.43 -4.51
C PHE A 107 -3.24 7.53 -4.52
N ARG A 108 -3.65 7.95 -3.33
CA ARG A 108 -4.55 9.08 -3.11
C ARG A 108 -3.86 10.13 -2.25
N ASN A 109 -3.96 11.40 -2.65
CA ASN A 109 -3.39 12.50 -1.88
C ASN A 109 -4.25 13.75 -2.00
N LEU A 110 -4.64 14.32 -0.86
CA LEU A 110 -5.34 15.60 -0.70
C LEU A 110 -6.55 15.80 -1.64
N ALA A 111 -7.27 14.75 -2.02
CA ALA A 111 -8.33 14.74 -3.01
C ALA A 111 -7.95 15.29 -4.41
N LEU A 112 -6.66 15.56 -4.64
CA LEU A 112 -6.12 16.06 -5.92
C LEU A 112 -5.54 14.94 -6.77
N ILE A 113 -5.02 13.88 -6.15
CA ILE A 113 -4.41 12.75 -6.82
C ILE A 113 -5.21 11.49 -6.45
N ASP A 114 -5.67 10.77 -7.45
CA ASP A 114 -6.19 9.39 -7.36
C ASP A 114 -5.65 8.65 -8.58
N LYS A 115 -4.51 7.97 -8.38
CA LYS A 115 -3.77 7.31 -9.47
C LYS A 115 -3.41 5.89 -9.09
N LYS A 116 -3.61 4.98 -10.05
CA LYS A 116 -3.24 3.58 -9.92
C LYS A 116 -1.86 3.36 -10.52
N PHE A 117 -0.90 3.06 -9.68
CA PHE A 117 0.44 2.67 -10.05
C PHE A 117 0.49 1.14 -10.19
N LYS A 118 1.14 0.64 -11.20
CA LYS A 118 1.40 -0.79 -11.38
C LYS A 118 2.58 -1.19 -10.50
N LEU A 119 2.41 -2.19 -9.63
CA LEU A 119 3.48 -2.68 -8.78
C LEU A 119 4.61 -3.29 -9.62
N LYS A 120 5.84 -3.00 -9.21
CA LYS A 120 7.01 -3.72 -9.70
C LYS A 120 7.16 -5.03 -8.94
N LYS A 121 7.51 -6.09 -9.66
CA LYS A 121 7.75 -7.40 -9.08
C LYS A 121 8.89 -7.35 -8.05
N GLY A 122 8.71 -8.03 -6.93
CA GLY A 122 9.72 -8.15 -5.88
C GLY A 122 9.60 -7.11 -4.76
N GLY A 123 8.55 -6.29 -4.77
CA GLY A 123 8.22 -5.47 -3.60
C GLY A 123 7.88 -6.34 -2.41
N THR A 124 8.30 -5.92 -1.21
CA THR A 124 8.18 -6.73 0.02
C THR A 124 7.42 -6.01 1.12
N ILE A 125 6.70 -6.80 1.93
CA ILE A 125 6.17 -6.38 3.22
C ILE A 125 6.59 -7.45 4.23
N VAL A 126 7.20 -7.04 5.34
CA VAL A 126 7.75 -7.93 6.36
C VAL A 126 7.12 -7.61 7.71
N TRP A 127 6.60 -8.63 8.37
CA TRP A 127 6.04 -8.56 9.72
C TRP A 127 6.97 -9.24 10.71
N ASP A 128 7.21 -8.59 11.84
CA ASP A 128 8.00 -9.10 12.97
C ASP A 128 7.28 -8.80 14.30
N GLY A 129 6.04 -9.23 14.41
CA GLY A 129 5.20 -9.08 15.60
C GLY A 129 3.98 -8.19 15.35
N ASP A 130 3.95 -6.97 15.86
CA ASP A 130 2.80 -6.06 15.70
C ASP A 130 2.47 -5.81 14.22
N PRO A 131 1.26 -6.17 13.75
CA PRO A 131 0.86 -6.00 12.35
C PRO A 131 1.00 -4.57 11.81
N LEU A 132 0.86 -3.58 12.69
CA LEU A 132 0.90 -2.16 12.33
C LEU A 132 2.32 -1.65 12.07
N LEU A 133 3.32 -2.35 12.63
CA LEU A 133 4.74 -2.01 12.51
C LEU A 133 5.45 -2.74 11.36
N ALA A 134 4.68 -3.44 10.51
CA ALA A 134 5.25 -4.12 9.34
C ALA A 134 6.09 -3.16 8.50
N GLN A 135 7.22 -3.64 8.00
CA GLN A 135 8.12 -2.87 7.16
C GLN A 135 7.83 -3.15 5.68
N MET A 136 7.69 -2.11 4.89
CA MET A 136 7.48 -2.26 3.46
C MET A 136 8.63 -1.67 2.64
N ASN A 137 8.84 -2.27 1.46
CA ASN A 137 9.72 -1.79 0.41
C ASN A 137 9.06 -2.10 -0.93
N ILE A 138 8.24 -1.17 -1.40
CA ILE A 138 7.40 -1.32 -2.59
C ILE A 138 7.81 -0.29 -3.63
N GLN A 139 7.91 -0.71 -4.89
CA GLN A 139 8.05 0.18 -6.04
C GLN A 139 6.89 -0.01 -6.99
N ALA A 140 6.38 1.09 -7.52
CA ALA A 140 5.30 1.07 -8.48
C ALA A 140 5.46 2.17 -9.54
N SER A 141 4.90 1.94 -10.73
CA SER A 141 5.04 2.84 -11.89
C SER A 141 3.68 3.26 -12.42
N TYR A 142 3.57 4.53 -12.77
CA TYR A 142 2.42 5.13 -13.45
C TYR A 142 2.86 5.68 -14.81
N GLU A 143 2.30 5.12 -15.88
CA GLU A 143 2.50 5.62 -17.23
C GLU A 143 1.65 6.86 -17.45
N VAL A 144 2.27 8.00 -17.76
CA VAL A 144 1.57 9.26 -18.06
C VAL A 144 0.84 9.11 -19.40
N PRO A 145 -0.50 9.22 -19.45
CA PRO A 145 -1.26 8.98 -20.66
C PRO A 145 -0.84 9.87 -21.84
N GLY A 146 -0.37 9.23 -22.92
CA GLY A 146 0.14 9.95 -24.10
C GLY A 146 1.49 10.64 -23.93
N GLY A 147 2.18 10.37 -22.82
CA GLY A 147 3.48 10.98 -22.50
C GLY A 147 3.41 12.47 -22.19
N ALA A 148 4.55 13.08 -21.91
CA ALA A 148 4.68 14.50 -21.59
C ALA A 148 5.67 15.21 -22.54
N ASN A 149 5.51 16.52 -22.74
CA ASN A 149 6.42 17.32 -23.53
C ASN A 149 7.51 17.92 -22.62
N PRO A 150 8.79 17.55 -22.78
CA PRO A 150 9.87 18.02 -21.92
C PRO A 150 10.47 19.37 -22.34
N ALA A 151 9.84 20.13 -23.23
CA ALA A 151 10.37 21.40 -23.77
C ALA A 151 10.84 22.37 -22.67
N LEU A 152 10.14 22.43 -21.55
CA LEU A 152 10.50 23.30 -20.42
C LEU A 152 11.76 22.82 -19.70
N LEU A 153 12.02 21.53 -19.68
CA LEU A 153 13.21 20.94 -19.06
C LEU A 153 14.44 20.99 -19.99
N LEU A 154 14.22 20.98 -21.30
CA LEU A 154 15.27 21.02 -22.31
C LEU A 154 15.72 22.46 -22.68
N ASP A 155 15.10 23.50 -22.08
CA ASP A 155 15.30 24.91 -22.47
C ASP A 155 15.17 25.10 -24.00
N ASN A 156 14.40 24.26 -24.66
CA ASN A 156 14.21 24.24 -26.08
C ASN A 156 12.74 24.45 -26.47
N PRO A 157 12.30 25.69 -26.68
CA PRO A 157 10.90 25.99 -27.01
C PRO A 157 10.44 25.39 -28.35
N ASN A 158 11.39 25.02 -29.22
CA ASN A 158 11.10 24.37 -30.51
C ASN A 158 10.88 22.85 -30.36
N PHE A 159 11.17 22.27 -29.21
CA PHE A 159 10.88 20.87 -28.95
C PHE A 159 9.37 20.71 -28.73
N ASN A 160 8.65 20.32 -29.75
CA ASN A 160 7.19 20.18 -29.70
C ASN A 160 6.76 18.72 -29.88
N LYS A 161 7.32 17.85 -29.05
CA LYS A 161 7.01 16.41 -29.09
C LYS A 161 6.80 15.89 -27.69
N LYS A 162 5.71 15.16 -27.49
CA LYS A 162 5.54 14.33 -26.30
C LYS A 162 6.41 13.09 -26.37
N ILE A 163 7.04 12.72 -25.27
CA ILE A 163 7.81 11.49 -25.14
C ILE A 163 7.15 10.59 -24.09
N PRO A 164 7.26 9.26 -24.21
CA PRO A 164 6.80 8.35 -23.17
C PRO A 164 7.41 8.75 -21.84
N THR A 165 6.58 8.83 -20.82
CA THR A 165 6.97 9.33 -19.49
C THR A 165 6.28 8.50 -18.42
N ASP A 166 7.08 7.92 -17.54
CA ASP A 166 6.61 7.14 -16.40
C ASP A 166 7.00 7.85 -15.11
N VAL A 167 6.07 7.92 -14.18
CA VAL A 167 6.34 8.34 -12.80
C VAL A 167 6.41 7.09 -11.94
N GLU A 168 7.55 6.85 -11.32
CA GLU A 168 7.73 5.79 -10.35
C GLU A 168 7.63 6.33 -8.93
N ILE A 169 7.03 5.53 -8.05
CA ILE A 169 6.95 5.81 -6.63
C ILE A 169 7.64 4.68 -5.87
N LYS A 170 8.43 5.06 -4.89
CA LYS A 170 9.05 4.15 -3.93
C LYS A 170 8.48 4.43 -2.56
N LEU A 171 7.97 3.38 -1.93
CA LEU A 171 7.38 3.37 -0.60
C LEU A 171 8.24 2.51 0.31
N THR A 172 8.74 3.10 1.38
CA THR A 172 9.56 2.43 2.40
C THR A 172 9.07 2.78 3.80
N GLY A 173 9.60 2.09 4.80
CA GLY A 173 9.27 2.32 6.20
C GLY A 173 8.09 1.51 6.70
N GLU A 174 7.48 1.97 7.77
CA GLU A 174 6.35 1.28 8.41
C GLU A 174 5.11 1.34 7.53
N LEU A 175 4.39 0.22 7.46
CA LEU A 175 3.20 0.06 6.62
C LEU A 175 2.13 1.13 6.89
N THR A 176 1.89 1.46 8.15
CA THR A 176 0.87 2.44 8.57
C THR A 176 1.37 3.87 8.66
N LYS A 177 2.67 4.04 8.62
CA LYS A 177 3.32 5.37 8.64
C LYS A 177 4.54 5.33 7.70
N PRO A 178 4.31 5.22 6.39
CA PRO A 178 5.41 5.16 5.43
C PRO A 178 6.26 6.43 5.48
N ASP A 179 7.50 6.26 5.09
CA ASP A 179 8.37 7.41 4.79
C ASP A 179 7.73 8.26 3.70
N SER A 180 8.14 9.53 3.61
CA SER A 180 7.69 10.39 2.52
C SER A 180 7.97 9.72 1.17
N PRO A 181 6.96 9.58 0.29
CA PRO A 181 7.14 8.90 -0.98
C PRO A 181 8.25 9.54 -1.81
N GLU A 182 9.18 8.73 -2.29
CA GLU A 182 10.19 9.18 -3.25
C GLU A 182 9.66 8.98 -4.68
N PHE A 183 9.76 10.01 -5.51
CA PHE A 183 9.37 9.94 -6.91
C PHE A 183 10.60 9.98 -7.82
N GLU A 184 10.56 9.13 -8.85
CA GLU A 184 11.50 9.13 -9.97
C GLU A 184 10.71 9.29 -11.29
N ILE A 185 11.34 9.87 -12.30
CA ILE A 185 10.72 10.06 -13.61
C ILE A 185 11.57 9.38 -14.66
N PHE A 186 10.96 8.51 -15.43
CA PHE A 186 11.61 7.73 -16.48
C PHE A 186 11.05 8.05 -17.85
N PHE A 187 11.88 7.87 -18.89
CA PHE A 187 11.54 8.18 -20.26
C PHE A 187 11.79 6.98 -21.17
N PRO A 188 10.89 5.98 -21.15
CA PRO A 188 11.03 4.78 -21.96
C PRO A 188 11.18 5.12 -23.44
N ASN A 189 12.03 4.35 -24.15
CA ASN A 189 12.25 4.49 -25.61
C ASN A 189 12.66 5.89 -26.08
N THR A 190 13.28 6.68 -25.22
CA THR A 190 13.81 8.00 -25.53
C THR A 190 15.33 7.93 -25.69
N SER A 191 15.89 8.79 -26.54
CA SER A 191 17.35 8.81 -26.78
C SER A 191 18.11 9.21 -25.50
N SER A 192 19.28 8.61 -25.29
CA SER A 192 20.12 8.88 -24.12
C SER A 192 20.54 10.33 -23.99
N THR A 193 20.73 11.02 -25.09
CA THR A 193 21.08 12.46 -25.12
C THR A 193 19.95 13.30 -24.48
N VAL A 194 18.71 13.08 -24.90
CA VAL A 194 17.54 13.78 -24.38
C VAL A 194 17.34 13.42 -22.92
N ILE A 195 17.46 12.14 -22.57
CA ILE A 195 17.35 11.69 -21.15
C ILE A 195 18.40 12.37 -20.28
N SER A 196 19.65 12.46 -20.71
CA SER A 196 20.73 13.08 -19.94
C SER A 196 20.48 14.56 -19.68
N GLU A 197 19.97 15.28 -20.68
CA GLU A 197 19.62 16.69 -20.57
C GLU A 197 18.46 16.92 -19.60
N ILE A 198 17.41 16.13 -19.70
CA ILE A 198 16.26 16.19 -18.79
C ILE A 198 16.70 15.83 -17.35
N ASN A 199 17.47 14.75 -17.18
CA ASN A 199 17.92 14.29 -15.85
C ASN A 199 18.84 15.31 -15.17
N TYR A 200 19.58 16.12 -15.92
CA TYR A 200 20.35 17.21 -15.36
C TYR A 200 19.45 18.21 -14.60
N LYS A 201 18.28 18.53 -15.15
CA LYS A 201 17.27 19.40 -14.52
C LYS A 201 16.53 18.69 -13.36
N LEU A 202 16.27 17.41 -13.51
CA LEU A 202 15.57 16.59 -12.49
C LEU A 202 16.50 16.04 -11.41
N ASN A 203 17.78 16.43 -11.39
CA ASN A 203 18.72 15.93 -10.40
C ASN A 203 18.40 16.43 -8.98
N ASP A 204 17.81 17.59 -8.84
CA ASP A 204 17.32 18.12 -7.59
C ASP A 204 16.07 17.34 -7.14
N PRO A 205 16.07 16.74 -5.92
CA PRO A 205 14.94 15.97 -5.41
C PRO A 205 13.63 16.78 -5.27
N GLU A 206 13.72 18.06 -4.88
CA GLU A 206 12.55 18.92 -4.72
C GLU A 206 11.91 19.24 -6.08
N ILE A 207 12.74 19.55 -7.07
CA ILE A 207 12.30 19.79 -8.43
C ILE A 207 11.66 18.50 -9.00
N ARG A 208 12.33 17.37 -8.83
CA ARG A 208 11.81 16.07 -9.30
C ARG A 208 10.46 15.74 -8.67
N GLN A 209 10.32 15.93 -7.36
CA GLN A 209 9.07 15.74 -6.63
C GLN A 209 7.96 16.61 -7.20
N LEU A 210 8.23 17.90 -7.43
CA LEU A 210 7.28 18.85 -7.98
C LEU A 210 6.85 18.48 -9.39
N GLN A 211 7.79 18.11 -10.25
CA GLN A 211 7.50 17.67 -11.62
C GLN A 211 6.69 16.36 -11.62
N ALA A 212 7.00 15.41 -10.75
CA ALA A 212 6.24 14.19 -10.60
C ALA A 212 4.77 14.47 -10.20
N ILE A 213 4.54 15.34 -9.22
CA ILE A 213 3.18 15.75 -8.82
C ILE A 213 2.44 16.42 -9.97
N SER A 214 3.11 17.29 -10.74
CA SER A 214 2.50 17.91 -11.93
C SER A 214 2.12 16.89 -13.00
N LEU A 215 2.98 15.92 -13.26
CA LEU A 215 2.70 14.82 -14.20
C LEU A 215 1.51 13.98 -13.71
N LEU A 216 1.42 13.70 -12.42
CA LEU A 216 0.31 12.93 -11.84
C LEU A 216 -1.01 13.69 -11.87
N THR A 217 -1.00 15.01 -11.67
CA THR A 217 -2.23 15.83 -11.63
C THR A 217 -2.66 16.29 -13.00
N GLN A 218 -1.73 16.82 -13.81
CA GLN A 218 -2.00 17.52 -15.06
C GLN A 218 -1.45 16.81 -16.31
N GLY A 219 -0.51 15.85 -16.16
CA GLY A 219 0.14 15.18 -17.25
C GLY A 219 1.15 16.04 -18.03
N ILE A 220 1.65 17.11 -17.41
CA ILE A 220 2.61 18.04 -18.03
C ILE A 220 3.76 18.39 -17.09
N PHE A 221 4.90 18.80 -17.65
CA PHE A 221 5.96 19.47 -16.91
C PHE A 221 5.61 20.94 -16.70
N ILE A 222 6.06 21.51 -15.57
CA ILE A 222 5.82 22.92 -15.22
C ILE A 222 7.13 23.67 -15.14
N ASN A 223 7.07 25.00 -15.29
CA ASN A 223 8.23 25.87 -15.11
C ASN A 223 8.45 26.13 -13.62
N GLU A 224 9.68 26.04 -13.15
CA GLU A 224 10.08 26.23 -11.74
C GLU A 224 9.71 27.63 -11.20
N VAL A 225 9.61 28.63 -12.07
CA VAL A 225 9.29 30.02 -11.70
C VAL A 225 7.84 30.20 -11.25
N SER A 226 6.97 29.21 -11.49
CA SER A 226 5.54 29.31 -11.18
C SER A 226 5.17 28.86 -9.75
N VAL A 227 6.10 28.44 -8.93
CA VAL A 227 5.87 27.84 -7.61
C VAL A 227 6.51 28.63 -6.47
N SER A 228 6.76 29.91 -6.62
CA SER A 228 6.83 30.76 -5.44
C SER A 228 5.40 30.92 -4.89
N ILE A 229 5.00 29.98 -4.03
CA ILE A 229 3.85 30.18 -3.15
C ILE A 229 4.27 31.34 -2.23
N GLU A 230 3.83 32.54 -2.56
CA GLU A 230 3.81 33.64 -1.60
C GLU A 230 3.02 33.15 -0.41
N GLY A 231 3.74 32.95 0.70
CA GLY A 231 3.15 32.58 1.96
C GLY A 231 2.22 33.69 2.45
N VAL A 232 1.11 33.28 2.98
CA VAL A 232 0.39 33.98 4.03
C VAL A 232 0.23 33.03 5.19
#